data_f0a8bf3a8f246960d122b74e1e13e315
#
_entry.id   f0a8bf3a8f246960d122b74e1e13e315
#
_cell.length_a   1.000
_cell.length_b   1.000
_cell.length_c   1.000
_cell.angle_alpha   90.00
_cell.angle_beta   90.00
_cell.angle_gamma   90.00
#
_symmetry.space_group_name_H-M   'P 1'
#
loop_
_entity.id
_entity.type
_entity.pdbx_description
1 polymer ?
#
loop_
_entity_poly.entity_id
_entity_poly.type
_entity_poly.pdbx_seq_one_letter_code
_entity_poly.pdbx_strand_id
1 'polypeptide(L)'
;MKIPKIKAIAVDIDGTITDKDRKICISAIEAIRNAENIGIPTIIVTGNIFFYAYATATLIGVTGGIVAENGGVISQLDDGGIEKIKVLGSFDKVQKAFDYISSEIVKCSINNVEYLKKVDDSDSRLSEIAMYRTIDKSIIKNILKESKEDFGVEIYDTQFALHITDKNINKGISLKIVAKQHGFDLNEILAIGDSENDIEFLSACGFKVAVANADKSLKEIADYVCENKYGDGAKEAIEEFVINQ
;
A
#
# COMPACT_ATOMS: atom_id res chain seq x y z
N MET A 1 4.88 8.77 -25.60
CA MET A 1 5.58 9.01 -24.31
C MET A 1 6.85 8.18 -24.33
N LYS A 2 7.99 8.68 -23.80
CA LYS A 2 9.22 7.87 -23.75
C LYS A 2 9.19 7.06 -22.46
N ILE A 3 9.02 5.74 -22.58
CA ILE A 3 9.03 4.83 -21.43
C ILE A 3 10.47 4.77 -20.89
N PRO A 4 10.68 4.94 -19.56
CA PRO A 4 12.00 4.78 -18.96
C PRO A 4 12.46 3.32 -19.07
N LYS A 5 13.76 3.08 -18.96
CA LYS A 5 14.25 1.70 -18.80
C LYS A 5 13.84 1.18 -17.42
N ILE A 6 12.94 0.22 -17.37
CA ILE A 6 12.47 -0.38 -16.13
C ILE A 6 13.53 -1.34 -15.57
N LYS A 7 13.82 -1.21 -14.27
CA LYS A 7 14.77 -2.07 -13.56
C LYS A 7 14.12 -2.76 -12.33
N ALA A 8 12.98 -2.31 -11.90
CA ALA A 8 12.19 -2.95 -10.85
C ALA A 8 10.70 -2.64 -11.02
N ILE A 9 9.85 -3.44 -10.39
CA ILE A 9 8.41 -3.27 -10.33
C ILE A 9 8.03 -2.96 -8.88
N ALA A 10 7.13 -2.01 -8.64
CA ALA A 10 6.45 -1.82 -7.36
C ALA A 10 4.96 -2.09 -7.57
N VAL A 11 4.39 -3.03 -6.81
CA VAL A 11 3.01 -3.46 -7.02
C VAL A 11 2.23 -3.56 -5.72
N ASP A 12 0.99 -3.04 -5.72
CA ASP A 12 0.04 -3.27 -4.63
C ASP A 12 -0.56 -4.68 -4.71
N ILE A 13 -1.19 -5.12 -3.60
CA ILE A 13 -1.78 -6.47 -3.48
C ILE A 13 -3.29 -6.43 -3.77
N ASP A 14 -4.08 -5.80 -2.87
CA ASP A 14 -5.53 -5.92 -2.85
C ASP A 14 -6.18 -5.09 -3.96
N GLY A 15 -6.86 -5.75 -4.89
CA GLY A 15 -7.46 -5.08 -6.05
C GLY A 15 -6.49 -4.85 -7.21
N THR A 16 -5.18 -5.13 -7.02
CA THR A 16 -4.13 -5.02 -8.05
C THR A 16 -3.68 -6.38 -8.53
N ILE A 17 -3.10 -7.24 -7.65
CA ILE A 17 -2.73 -8.62 -8.01
C ILE A 17 -3.72 -9.65 -7.47
N THR A 18 -4.71 -9.22 -6.68
CA THR A 18 -5.86 -10.02 -6.25
C THR A 18 -7.12 -9.55 -6.95
N ASP A 19 -8.14 -10.43 -7.02
CA ASP A 19 -9.47 -10.10 -7.49
C ASP A 19 -10.32 -9.35 -6.42
N LYS A 20 -11.58 -9.06 -6.75
CA LYS A 20 -12.53 -8.40 -5.83
C LYS A 20 -12.83 -9.19 -4.54
N ASP A 21 -12.56 -10.49 -4.54
CA ASP A 21 -12.73 -11.38 -3.39
C ASP A 21 -11.42 -11.61 -2.63
N ARG A 22 -10.37 -10.83 -2.94
CA ARG A 22 -9.01 -10.91 -2.38
C ARG A 22 -8.30 -12.25 -2.67
N LYS A 23 -8.72 -12.96 -3.72
CA LYS A 23 -8.01 -14.14 -4.19
C LYS A 23 -6.90 -13.71 -5.15
N ILE A 24 -5.69 -14.23 -4.93
CA ILE A 24 -4.57 -13.91 -5.80
C ILE A 24 -4.80 -14.43 -7.23
N CYS A 25 -4.59 -13.59 -8.22
CA CYS A 25 -4.74 -13.94 -9.62
C CYS A 25 -3.50 -14.69 -10.11
N ILE A 26 -3.69 -15.88 -10.69
CA ILE A 26 -2.58 -16.71 -11.21
C ILE A 26 -1.84 -15.96 -12.32
N SER A 27 -2.54 -15.19 -13.15
CA SER A 27 -1.97 -14.35 -14.21
C SER A 27 -0.94 -13.34 -13.67
N ALA A 28 -1.22 -12.71 -12.52
CA ALA A 28 -0.28 -11.80 -11.87
C ALA A 28 0.95 -12.55 -11.34
N ILE A 29 0.77 -13.72 -10.72
CA ILE A 29 1.89 -14.54 -10.24
C ILE A 29 2.82 -14.92 -11.39
N GLU A 30 2.25 -15.38 -12.52
CA GLU A 30 3.03 -15.76 -13.71
C GLU A 30 3.83 -14.57 -14.26
N ALA A 31 3.21 -13.40 -14.39
CA ALA A 31 3.87 -12.21 -14.91
C ALA A 31 4.99 -11.71 -13.99
N ILE A 32 4.75 -11.67 -12.68
CA ILE A 32 5.77 -11.29 -11.69
C ILE A 32 6.95 -12.27 -11.73
N ARG A 33 6.70 -13.58 -11.74
CA ARG A 33 7.77 -14.59 -11.84
C ARG A 33 8.57 -14.48 -13.13
N ASN A 34 7.92 -14.16 -14.25
CA ASN A 34 8.60 -13.94 -15.50
C ASN A 34 9.52 -12.72 -15.45
N ALA A 35 9.08 -11.62 -14.81
CA ALA A 35 9.91 -10.45 -14.58
C ALA A 35 11.11 -10.76 -13.67
N GLU A 36 10.89 -11.45 -12.56
CA GLU A 36 11.96 -11.91 -11.65
C GLU A 36 12.99 -12.81 -12.37
N ASN A 37 12.53 -13.73 -13.23
CA ASN A 37 13.38 -14.64 -13.98
C ASN A 37 14.31 -13.92 -15.00
N ILE A 38 13.92 -12.75 -15.50
CA ILE A 38 14.75 -11.92 -16.38
C ILE A 38 15.57 -10.87 -15.60
N GLY A 39 15.55 -10.93 -14.26
CA GLY A 39 16.34 -10.06 -13.39
C GLY A 39 15.71 -8.69 -13.12
N ILE A 40 14.40 -8.57 -13.29
CA ILE A 40 13.63 -7.39 -12.91
C ILE A 40 12.84 -7.70 -11.62
N PRO A 41 13.38 -7.34 -10.44
CA PRO A 41 12.76 -7.67 -9.17
C PRO A 41 11.49 -6.87 -8.93
N THR A 42 10.59 -7.46 -8.14
CA THR A 42 9.34 -6.83 -7.72
C THR A 42 9.40 -6.42 -6.26
N ILE A 43 8.86 -5.25 -5.92
CA ILE A 43 8.68 -4.74 -4.56
C ILE A 43 7.17 -4.81 -4.27
N ILE A 44 6.78 -5.47 -3.18
CA ILE A 44 5.39 -5.43 -2.70
C ILE A 44 5.16 -4.14 -1.91
N VAL A 45 4.07 -3.41 -2.24
CA VAL A 45 3.72 -2.14 -1.57
C VAL A 45 2.26 -2.18 -1.17
N THR A 46 1.94 -2.43 0.09
CA THR A 46 0.56 -2.72 0.52
C THR A 46 0.14 -2.03 1.82
N GLY A 47 -1.18 -1.88 2.03
CA GLY A 47 -1.78 -1.51 3.32
C GLY A 47 -1.97 -2.70 4.29
N ASN A 48 -1.65 -3.93 3.88
CA ASN A 48 -1.74 -5.11 4.75
C ASN A 48 -0.60 -5.16 5.77
N ILE A 49 -0.78 -6.00 6.80
CA ILE A 49 0.26 -6.29 7.79
C ILE A 49 1.50 -6.90 7.14
N PHE A 50 2.66 -6.67 7.74
CA PHE A 50 3.95 -7.13 7.18
C PHE A 50 3.99 -8.63 6.93
N PHE A 51 3.49 -9.45 7.86
CA PHE A 51 3.54 -10.91 7.70
C PHE A 51 2.67 -11.44 6.56
N TYR A 52 1.54 -10.78 6.27
CA TYR A 52 0.73 -11.09 5.08
C TYR A 52 1.51 -10.77 3.79
N ALA A 53 2.11 -9.58 3.73
CA ALA A 53 2.93 -9.17 2.59
C ALA A 53 4.14 -10.09 2.41
N TYR A 54 4.82 -10.47 3.49
CA TYR A 54 5.96 -11.38 3.47
C TYR A 54 5.59 -12.78 2.97
N ALA A 55 4.49 -13.35 3.45
CA ALA A 55 4.00 -14.63 2.97
C ALA A 55 3.64 -14.59 1.48
N THR A 56 2.96 -13.52 1.04
CA THR A 56 2.60 -13.31 -0.36
C THR A 56 3.86 -13.18 -1.23
N ALA A 57 4.81 -12.34 -0.84
CA ALA A 57 6.08 -12.13 -1.54
C ALA A 57 6.85 -13.46 -1.68
N THR A 58 6.97 -14.22 -0.59
CA THR A 58 7.66 -15.52 -0.56
C THR A 58 7.00 -16.53 -1.49
N LEU A 59 5.67 -16.65 -1.45
CA LEU A 59 4.93 -17.61 -2.28
C LEU A 59 4.97 -17.24 -3.77
N ILE A 60 5.01 -15.97 -4.11
CA ILE A 60 5.18 -15.50 -5.50
C ILE A 60 6.63 -15.65 -5.95
N GLY A 61 7.61 -15.46 -5.07
CA GLY A 61 9.04 -15.47 -5.38
C GLY A 61 9.58 -14.05 -5.64
N VAL A 62 9.04 -13.04 -4.95
CA VAL A 62 9.44 -11.64 -5.02
C VAL A 62 10.78 -11.41 -4.30
N THR A 63 11.68 -10.62 -4.91
CA THR A 63 13.03 -10.37 -4.37
C THR A 63 13.36 -8.90 -4.12
N GLY A 64 12.48 -7.96 -4.52
CA GLY A 64 12.75 -6.51 -4.44
C GLY A 64 12.46 -5.88 -3.08
N GLY A 65 11.89 -6.63 -2.13
CA GLY A 65 11.57 -6.13 -0.79
C GLY A 65 10.09 -5.80 -0.56
N ILE A 66 9.77 -5.30 0.64
CA ILE A 66 8.39 -5.12 1.10
C ILE A 66 8.20 -3.74 1.74
N VAL A 67 7.10 -3.10 1.38
CA VAL A 67 6.51 -1.94 2.06
C VAL A 67 5.11 -2.35 2.50
N ALA A 68 4.85 -2.36 3.80
CA ALA A 68 3.61 -2.80 4.42
C ALA A 68 3.01 -1.69 5.30
N GLU A 69 1.77 -1.90 5.76
CA GLU A 69 1.04 -0.98 6.65
C GLU A 69 1.06 0.46 6.15
N ASN A 70 0.70 0.67 4.87
CA ASN A 70 0.69 1.97 4.19
C ASN A 70 2.04 2.73 4.30
N GLY A 71 3.16 2.00 4.38
CA GLY A 71 4.50 2.54 4.50
C GLY A 71 5.05 2.53 5.93
N GLY A 72 4.23 2.20 6.93
CA GLY A 72 4.66 2.20 8.33
C GLY A 72 5.67 1.11 8.69
N VAL A 73 5.73 0.03 7.89
CA VAL A 73 6.63 -1.11 8.11
C VAL A 73 7.30 -1.48 6.78
N ILE A 74 8.61 -1.71 6.82
CA ILE A 74 9.38 -2.14 5.65
C ILE A 74 10.24 -3.36 5.96
N SER A 75 10.60 -4.12 4.92
CA SER A 75 11.76 -4.97 4.97
C SER A 75 13.03 -4.13 4.87
N GLN A 76 14.04 -4.48 5.66
CA GLN A 76 15.35 -3.88 5.64
C GLN A 76 16.41 -4.96 5.53
N LEU A 77 17.33 -4.84 4.56
CA LEU A 77 18.50 -5.69 4.48
C LEU A 77 19.50 -5.28 5.57
N ASP A 78 20.02 -6.23 6.33
CA ASP A 78 21.15 -5.99 7.21
C ASP A 78 22.48 -6.10 6.44
N ASP A 79 23.61 -5.85 7.12
CA ASP A 79 24.95 -5.90 6.54
C ASP A 79 25.33 -7.29 5.98
N GLY A 80 24.60 -8.33 6.37
CA GLY A 80 24.74 -9.70 5.84
C GLY A 80 23.79 -10.01 4.70
N GLY A 81 22.94 -9.07 4.28
CA GLY A 81 21.90 -9.28 3.26
C GLY A 81 20.68 -10.03 3.76
N ILE A 82 20.51 -10.15 5.09
CA ILE A 82 19.32 -10.79 5.69
C ILE A 82 18.24 -9.74 5.85
N GLU A 83 17.04 -10.09 5.39
CA GLU A 83 15.87 -9.22 5.49
C GLU A 83 15.32 -9.19 6.92
N LYS A 84 15.14 -7.97 7.46
CA LYS A 84 14.59 -7.70 8.80
C LYS A 84 13.41 -6.77 8.72
N ILE A 85 12.51 -6.85 9.70
CA ILE A 85 11.40 -5.91 9.84
C ILE A 85 11.91 -4.60 10.45
N LYS A 86 11.56 -3.48 9.82
CA LYS A 86 11.79 -2.14 10.36
C LYS A 86 10.49 -1.36 10.41
N VAL A 87 10.13 -0.91 11.62
CA VAL A 87 8.98 -0.03 11.84
C VAL A 87 9.43 1.41 11.66
N LEU A 88 8.75 2.16 10.82
CA LEU A 88 9.00 3.57 10.50
C LEU A 88 7.92 4.48 11.11
N GLY A 89 6.67 4.03 11.12
CA GLY A 89 5.53 4.75 11.68
C GLY A 89 5.50 4.71 13.20
N SER A 90 4.84 5.68 13.82
CA SER A 90 4.68 5.76 15.26
C SER A 90 3.32 5.24 15.71
N PHE A 91 3.27 4.02 16.22
CA PHE A 91 2.04 3.44 16.77
C PHE A 91 1.45 4.28 17.92
N ASP A 92 2.31 4.89 18.76
CA ASP A 92 1.87 5.73 19.89
C ASP A 92 1.02 6.94 19.43
N LYS A 93 1.39 7.59 18.33
CA LYS A 93 0.61 8.69 17.75
C LYS A 93 -0.75 8.18 17.26
N VAL A 94 -0.74 7.06 16.58
CA VAL A 94 -1.92 6.42 16.00
C VAL A 94 -2.87 5.99 17.12
N GLN A 95 -2.37 5.38 18.18
CA GLN A 95 -3.18 4.95 19.32
C GLN A 95 -3.80 6.16 20.06
N LYS A 96 -3.05 7.24 20.29
CA LYS A 96 -3.58 8.47 20.89
C LYS A 96 -4.70 9.07 20.04
N ALA A 97 -4.53 9.14 18.71
CA ALA A 97 -5.54 9.62 17.80
C ALA A 97 -6.80 8.74 17.84
N PHE A 98 -6.64 7.41 17.83
CA PHE A 98 -7.74 6.46 17.91
C PHE A 98 -8.53 6.60 19.22
N ASP A 99 -7.83 6.73 20.37
CA ASP A 99 -8.46 6.89 21.69
C ASP A 99 -9.25 8.20 21.76
N TYR A 100 -8.70 9.29 21.20
CA TYR A 100 -9.38 10.57 21.13
C TYR A 100 -10.63 10.49 20.26
N ILE A 101 -10.54 9.96 19.02
CA ILE A 101 -11.67 9.79 18.11
C ILE A 101 -12.77 8.94 18.78
N SER A 102 -12.37 7.82 19.41
CA SER A 102 -13.31 6.95 20.13
C SER A 102 -14.06 7.69 21.22
N SER A 103 -13.35 8.53 22.00
CA SER A 103 -13.95 9.31 23.07
C SER A 103 -14.95 10.34 22.57
N GLU A 104 -14.66 11.01 21.46
CA GLU A 104 -15.56 12.02 20.86
C GLU A 104 -16.82 11.37 20.26
N ILE A 105 -16.67 10.21 19.59
CA ILE A 105 -17.82 9.48 19.04
C ILE A 105 -18.75 9.00 20.15
N VAL A 106 -18.22 8.49 21.25
CA VAL A 106 -19.03 8.08 22.41
C VAL A 106 -19.83 9.26 22.98
N LYS A 107 -19.25 10.46 23.08
CA LYS A 107 -19.94 11.66 23.54
C LYS A 107 -21.11 12.07 22.64
N CYS A 108 -20.99 11.84 21.32
CA CYS A 108 -22.00 12.19 20.35
C CYS A 108 -23.09 11.11 20.17
N SER A 109 -22.85 9.88 20.67
CA SER A 109 -23.75 8.74 20.46
C SER A 109 -24.81 8.64 21.56
N ILE A 110 -26.09 8.71 21.16
CA ILE A 110 -27.24 8.54 22.06
C ILE A 110 -27.55 7.05 22.35
N ASN A 111 -27.06 6.14 21.49
CA ASN A 111 -27.20 4.69 21.61
C ASN A 111 -25.80 4.05 21.56
N ASN A 112 -25.49 3.16 22.49
CA ASN A 112 -24.25 2.37 22.63
C ASN A 112 -23.85 1.55 21.38
N VAL A 113 -23.78 2.16 20.21
CA VAL A 113 -23.34 1.53 18.97
C VAL A 113 -21.85 1.74 18.86
N GLU A 114 -21.10 0.66 18.79
CA GLU A 114 -19.66 0.64 18.58
C GLU A 114 -19.35 1.07 17.15
N TYR A 115 -19.21 2.39 16.93
CA TYR A 115 -18.97 2.95 15.60
C TYR A 115 -17.54 2.70 15.08
N LEU A 116 -16.58 2.52 16.01
CA LEU A 116 -15.18 2.22 15.66
C LEU A 116 -14.87 0.78 16.04
N LYS A 117 -14.97 -0.10 15.07
CA LYS A 117 -14.57 -1.49 15.24
C LYS A 117 -13.26 -1.72 14.49
N LYS A 118 -12.20 -2.09 15.24
CA LYS A 118 -10.92 -2.51 14.65
C LYS A 118 -11.14 -3.77 13.81
N VAL A 119 -10.39 -3.90 12.71
CA VAL A 119 -10.38 -5.15 11.93
C VAL A 119 -9.72 -6.27 12.71
N ASP A 120 -9.98 -7.53 12.33
CA ASP A 120 -9.57 -8.70 13.10
C ASP A 120 -8.04 -8.86 13.22
N ASP A 121 -7.27 -8.32 12.26
CA ASP A 121 -5.81 -8.32 12.27
C ASP A 121 -5.17 -7.09 12.95
N SER A 122 -5.97 -6.20 13.55
CA SER A 122 -5.48 -4.94 14.11
C SER A 122 -4.42 -5.11 15.18
N ASP A 123 -4.51 -6.16 15.98
CA ASP A 123 -3.54 -6.44 17.05
C ASP A 123 -2.18 -6.93 16.50
N SER A 124 -2.12 -7.29 15.21
CA SER A 124 -0.89 -7.68 14.53
C SER A 124 -0.22 -6.52 13.78
N ARG A 125 -0.81 -5.32 13.80
CA ARG A 125 -0.27 -4.12 13.18
C ARG A 125 0.74 -3.44 14.08
N LEU A 126 1.85 -3.01 13.48
CA LEU A 126 3.01 -2.47 14.20
C LEU A 126 3.06 -0.93 14.15
N SER A 127 2.38 -0.29 13.21
CA SER A 127 2.51 1.15 12.94
C SER A 127 1.21 1.88 12.70
N GLU A 128 0.10 1.18 12.50
CA GLU A 128 -1.19 1.77 12.17
C GLU A 128 -2.35 1.05 12.87
N ILE A 129 -3.53 1.67 12.89
CA ILE A 129 -4.79 1.02 13.29
C ILE A 129 -5.70 0.98 12.07
N ALA A 130 -6.19 -0.22 11.74
CA ALA A 130 -7.19 -0.44 10.72
C ALA A 130 -8.56 -0.73 11.35
N MET A 131 -9.61 -0.14 10.78
CA MET A 131 -10.98 -0.23 11.26
C MET A 131 -11.91 -0.63 10.12
N TYR A 132 -12.99 -1.35 10.45
CA TYR A 132 -14.08 -1.56 9.50
C TYR A 132 -14.70 -0.23 9.08
N ARG A 133 -15.22 -0.13 7.86
CA ARG A 133 -15.86 1.07 7.30
C ARG A 133 -17.27 1.28 7.87
N THR A 134 -17.39 1.33 9.18
CA THR A 134 -18.67 1.54 9.90
C THR A 134 -19.01 3.01 10.10
N ILE A 135 -18.06 3.90 9.82
CA ILE A 135 -18.18 5.36 9.90
C ILE A 135 -17.55 6.00 8.67
N ASP A 136 -18.05 7.16 8.26
CA ASP A 136 -17.49 7.90 7.12
C ASP A 136 -16.14 8.55 7.49
N LYS A 137 -15.15 8.46 6.59
CA LYS A 137 -13.81 9.08 6.73
C LYS A 137 -13.90 10.57 7.09
N SER A 138 -14.87 11.29 6.53
CA SER A 138 -15.04 12.73 6.76
C SER A 138 -15.39 13.07 8.20
N ILE A 139 -16.15 12.21 8.89
CA ILE A 139 -16.49 12.37 10.30
C ILE A 139 -15.23 12.27 11.15
N ILE A 140 -14.39 11.26 10.90
CA ILE A 140 -13.11 11.09 11.61
C ILE A 140 -12.20 12.29 11.37
N LYS A 141 -12.07 12.73 10.11
CA LYS A 141 -11.25 13.92 9.77
C LYS A 141 -11.77 15.19 10.44
N ASN A 142 -13.08 15.38 10.56
CA ASN A 142 -13.67 16.53 11.25
C ASN A 142 -13.38 16.48 12.76
N ILE A 143 -13.53 15.32 13.40
CA ILE A 143 -13.20 15.16 14.83
C ILE A 143 -11.73 15.53 15.08
N LEU A 144 -10.81 15.03 14.25
CA LEU A 144 -9.38 15.36 14.39
C LEU A 144 -9.10 16.85 14.15
N LYS A 145 -9.80 17.48 13.19
CA LYS A 145 -9.66 18.91 12.85
C LYS A 145 -10.16 19.84 13.98
N GLU A 146 -11.21 19.43 14.70
CA GLU A 146 -11.77 20.18 15.82
C GLU A 146 -10.94 20.05 17.11
N SER A 147 -10.02 19.10 17.15
CA SER A 147 -9.08 18.93 18.27
C SER A 147 -8.12 20.11 18.38
N LYS A 148 -7.78 20.47 19.63
CA LYS A 148 -6.69 21.41 19.91
C LYS A 148 -5.29 20.80 19.73
N GLU A 149 -5.20 19.47 19.69
CA GLU A 149 -3.97 18.70 19.53
C GLU A 149 -3.83 18.22 18.08
N ASP A 150 -2.65 18.43 17.48
CA ASP A 150 -2.26 17.76 16.22
C ASP A 150 -1.66 16.39 16.55
N PHE A 151 -2.44 15.34 16.36
CA PHE A 151 -1.99 13.96 16.61
C PHE A 151 -0.93 13.49 15.60
N GLY A 152 -0.72 14.22 14.52
CA GLY A 152 0.27 13.84 13.51
C GLY A 152 -0.10 12.58 12.72
N VAL A 153 -1.40 12.37 12.47
CA VAL A 153 -1.91 11.21 11.74
C VAL A 153 -2.61 11.60 10.45
N GLU A 154 -2.72 10.65 9.53
CA GLU A 154 -3.53 10.72 8.30
C GLU A 154 -4.54 9.56 8.29
N ILE A 155 -5.67 9.76 7.61
CA ILE A 155 -6.72 8.76 7.46
C ILE A 155 -6.80 8.35 5.99
N TYR A 156 -6.53 7.08 5.71
CA TYR A 156 -6.78 6.47 4.40
C TYR A 156 -8.09 5.67 4.43
N ASP A 157 -8.86 5.79 3.35
CA ASP A 157 -10.03 4.95 3.07
C ASP A 157 -9.68 4.05 1.89
N THR A 158 -9.53 2.78 2.17
CA THR A 158 -9.39 1.74 1.14
C THR A 158 -10.74 1.09 0.89
N GLN A 159 -10.85 0.26 -0.14
CA GLN A 159 -12.09 -0.48 -0.40
C GLN A 159 -12.46 -1.42 0.76
N PHE A 160 -11.53 -1.77 1.63
CA PHE A 160 -11.66 -2.79 2.67
C PHE A 160 -11.70 -2.23 4.10
N ALA A 161 -10.98 -1.14 4.37
CA ALA A 161 -10.83 -0.60 5.73
C ALA A 161 -10.54 0.91 5.73
N LEU A 162 -10.78 1.55 6.89
CA LEU A 162 -10.23 2.86 7.24
C LEU A 162 -8.95 2.66 8.04
N HIS A 163 -7.89 3.36 7.68
CA HIS A 163 -6.60 3.27 8.32
C HIS A 163 -6.22 4.61 8.97
N ILE A 164 -5.77 4.57 10.23
CA ILE A 164 -5.12 5.70 10.92
C ILE A 164 -3.63 5.43 10.88
N THR A 165 -2.86 6.31 10.23
CA THR A 165 -1.42 6.14 10.00
C THR A 165 -0.64 7.37 10.47
N ASP A 166 0.68 7.25 10.70
CA ASP A 166 1.55 8.41 10.96
C ASP A 166 1.64 9.26 9.68
N LYS A 167 1.28 10.56 9.75
CA LYS A 167 1.26 11.46 8.59
C LYS A 167 2.63 11.70 7.92
N ASN A 168 3.73 11.36 8.62
CA ASN A 168 5.08 11.54 8.10
C ASN A 168 5.55 10.35 7.25
N ILE A 169 4.73 9.29 7.17
CA ILE A 169 5.04 8.05 6.47
C ILE A 169 3.90 7.71 5.51
N ASN A 170 4.24 7.31 4.29
CA ASN A 170 3.32 6.79 3.30
C ASN A 170 4.02 5.76 2.41
N LYS A 171 3.28 5.10 1.53
CA LYS A 171 3.80 4.09 0.60
C LYS A 171 4.98 4.62 -0.23
N GLY A 172 4.91 5.88 -0.70
CA GLY A 172 5.96 6.49 -1.55
C GLY A 172 7.26 6.78 -0.80
N ILE A 173 7.17 7.35 0.41
CA ILE A 173 8.34 7.62 1.26
C ILE A 173 9.07 6.31 1.57
N SER A 174 8.32 5.27 1.94
CA SER A 174 8.90 3.99 2.34
C SER A 174 9.42 3.19 1.14
N LEU A 175 8.74 3.26 -0.02
CA LEU A 175 9.25 2.69 -1.26
C LEU A 175 10.63 3.28 -1.62
N LYS A 176 10.83 4.59 -1.45
CA LYS A 176 12.14 5.22 -1.70
C LYS A 176 13.25 4.63 -0.82
N ILE A 177 12.93 4.28 0.44
CA ILE A 177 13.90 3.65 1.35
C ILE A 177 14.25 2.25 0.86
N VAL A 178 13.23 1.42 0.54
CA VAL A 178 13.41 0.05 0.05
C VAL A 178 14.15 0.05 -1.29
N ALA A 179 13.73 0.86 -2.26
CA ALA A 179 14.38 0.97 -3.56
C ALA A 179 15.88 1.31 -3.44
N LYS A 180 16.20 2.27 -2.54
CA LYS A 180 17.61 2.65 -2.30
C LYS A 180 18.43 1.49 -1.70
N GLN A 181 17.87 0.66 -0.83
CA GLN A 181 18.58 -0.50 -0.27
C GLN A 181 18.94 -1.54 -1.34
N HIS A 182 18.08 -1.69 -2.34
CA HIS A 182 18.29 -2.60 -3.47
C HIS A 182 19.00 -1.95 -4.65
N GLY A 183 19.42 -0.67 -4.52
CA GLY A 183 20.17 0.05 -5.56
C GLY A 183 19.35 0.54 -6.74
N PHE A 184 18.02 0.69 -6.59
CA PHE A 184 17.12 1.19 -7.65
C PHE A 184 16.88 2.69 -7.53
N ASP A 185 16.85 3.39 -8.68
CA ASP A 185 16.30 4.73 -8.79
C ASP A 185 14.77 4.62 -9.00
N LEU A 186 14.00 5.44 -8.28
CA LEU A 186 12.54 5.47 -8.44
C LEU A 186 12.11 5.75 -9.88
N ASN A 187 12.89 6.53 -10.64
CA ASN A 187 12.63 6.80 -12.07
C ASN A 187 12.76 5.56 -12.98
N GLU A 188 13.32 4.47 -12.47
CA GLU A 188 13.49 3.19 -13.16
C GLU A 188 12.50 2.13 -12.68
N ILE A 189 11.50 2.53 -11.87
CA ILE A 189 10.47 1.65 -11.31
C ILE A 189 9.16 1.83 -12.06
N LEU A 190 8.59 0.69 -12.48
CA LEU A 190 7.19 0.56 -12.90
C LEU A 190 6.32 0.39 -11.65
N ALA A 191 5.40 1.31 -11.38
CA ALA A 191 4.47 1.24 -10.27
C ALA A 191 3.07 0.85 -10.76
N ILE A 192 2.43 -0.15 -10.10
CA ILE A 192 1.11 -0.66 -10.46
C ILE A 192 0.23 -0.66 -9.22
N GLY A 193 -0.96 -0.04 -9.31
CA GLY A 193 -1.90 0.08 -8.20
C GLY A 193 -3.34 0.27 -8.63
N ASP A 194 -4.26 0.34 -7.66
CA ASP A 194 -5.71 0.48 -7.92
C ASP A 194 -6.43 1.52 -7.06
N SER A 195 -5.88 1.98 -5.95
CA SER A 195 -6.65 2.77 -4.97
C SER A 195 -5.98 4.08 -4.53
N GLU A 196 -6.73 4.92 -3.79
CA GLU A 196 -6.28 6.26 -3.36
C GLU A 196 -4.94 6.21 -2.60
N ASN A 197 -4.72 5.19 -1.76
CA ASN A 197 -3.48 5.05 -0.97
C ASN A 197 -2.25 4.62 -1.81
N ASP A 198 -2.43 4.42 -3.13
CA ASP A 198 -1.33 4.13 -4.07
C ASP A 198 -0.80 5.38 -4.76
N ILE A 199 -1.53 6.50 -4.66
CA ILE A 199 -1.17 7.75 -5.34
C ILE A 199 0.26 8.18 -4.99
N GLU A 200 0.66 8.07 -3.72
CA GLU A 200 1.97 8.52 -3.27
C GLU A 200 3.10 7.67 -3.86
N PHE A 201 2.96 6.34 -3.91
CA PHE A 201 4.04 5.54 -4.46
C PHE A 201 4.05 5.53 -5.99
N LEU A 202 2.89 5.57 -6.64
CA LEU A 202 2.84 5.76 -8.10
C LEU A 202 3.50 7.09 -8.48
N SER A 203 3.13 8.19 -7.80
CA SER A 203 3.67 9.52 -8.07
C SER A 203 5.19 9.62 -7.85
N ALA A 204 5.75 8.77 -7.00
CA ALA A 204 7.19 8.73 -6.75
C ALA A 204 7.97 7.98 -7.83
N CYS A 205 7.31 7.14 -8.65
CA CYS A 205 7.95 6.27 -9.63
C CYS A 205 8.01 6.86 -11.04
N GLY A 206 8.92 6.32 -11.87
CA GLY A 206 9.15 6.80 -13.23
C GLY A 206 8.07 6.42 -14.23
N PHE A 207 7.34 5.33 -14.00
CA PHE A 207 6.23 4.92 -14.85
C PHE A 207 5.06 4.41 -14.01
N LYS A 208 3.91 5.06 -14.16
CA LYS A 208 2.72 4.87 -13.31
C LYS A 208 1.63 4.15 -14.07
N VAL A 209 1.19 3.02 -13.57
CA VAL A 209 0.14 2.21 -14.17
C VAL A 209 -1.02 2.01 -13.21
N ALA A 210 -2.22 2.28 -13.67
CA ALA A 210 -3.46 1.97 -12.99
C ALA A 210 -4.16 0.78 -13.65
N VAL A 211 -4.56 -0.23 -12.90
CA VAL A 211 -5.40 -1.32 -13.42
C VAL A 211 -6.81 -0.82 -13.75
N ALA A 212 -7.56 -1.52 -14.62
CA ALA A 212 -8.86 -1.03 -15.10
C ALA A 212 -9.92 -0.81 -14.00
N ASN A 213 -9.83 -1.52 -12.87
CA ASN A 213 -10.71 -1.31 -11.71
C ASN A 213 -10.26 -0.18 -10.79
N ALA A 214 -9.12 0.49 -11.07
CA ALA A 214 -8.58 1.52 -10.20
C ALA A 214 -9.53 2.72 -10.01
N ASP A 215 -9.37 3.40 -8.89
CA ASP A 215 -10.06 4.62 -8.55
C ASP A 215 -9.80 5.71 -9.61
N LYS A 216 -10.78 6.60 -9.79
CA LYS A 216 -10.67 7.69 -10.77
C LYS A 216 -9.45 8.57 -10.51
N SER A 217 -9.20 8.91 -9.25
CA SER A 217 -8.05 9.74 -8.84
C SER A 217 -6.70 9.12 -9.21
N LEU A 218 -6.55 7.80 -9.09
CA LEU A 218 -5.35 7.10 -9.50
C LEU A 218 -5.19 7.07 -11.03
N LYS A 219 -6.28 6.84 -11.76
CA LYS A 219 -6.27 6.86 -13.24
C LYS A 219 -5.89 8.22 -13.80
N GLU A 220 -6.25 9.32 -13.11
CA GLU A 220 -5.93 10.69 -13.55
C GLU A 220 -4.42 11.00 -13.50
N ILE A 221 -3.66 10.32 -12.63
CA ILE A 221 -2.21 10.51 -12.51
C ILE A 221 -1.39 9.44 -13.24
N ALA A 222 -2.03 8.35 -13.68
CA ALA A 222 -1.36 7.24 -14.33
C ALA A 222 -0.84 7.63 -15.73
N ASP A 223 0.34 7.13 -16.10
CA ASP A 223 0.88 7.24 -17.44
C ASP A 223 0.21 6.25 -18.39
N TYR A 224 -0.29 5.12 -17.84
CA TYR A 224 -1.05 4.10 -18.55
C TYR A 224 -2.18 3.55 -17.67
N VAL A 225 -3.35 3.37 -18.26
CA VAL A 225 -4.49 2.69 -17.63
C VAL A 225 -4.74 1.40 -18.40
N CYS A 226 -4.63 0.26 -17.70
CA CYS A 226 -4.84 -1.05 -18.28
C CYS A 226 -6.26 -1.23 -18.82
N GLU A 227 -6.42 -2.06 -19.85
CA GLU A 227 -7.72 -2.51 -20.34
C GLU A 227 -8.32 -3.57 -19.42
N ASN A 228 -7.47 -4.38 -18.78
CA ASN A 228 -7.84 -5.46 -17.89
C ASN A 228 -7.87 -5.03 -16.42
N LYS A 229 -8.69 -5.72 -15.63
CA LYS A 229 -8.85 -5.49 -14.20
C LYS A 229 -7.97 -6.43 -13.38
N TYR A 230 -7.65 -5.99 -12.15
CA TYR A 230 -7.02 -6.86 -11.17
C TYR A 230 -5.70 -7.47 -11.69
N GLY A 231 -5.42 -8.73 -11.32
CA GLY A 231 -4.21 -9.42 -11.72
C GLY A 231 -4.01 -9.56 -13.24
N ASP A 232 -5.07 -9.55 -14.04
CA ASP A 232 -4.95 -9.53 -15.50
C ASP A 232 -4.45 -8.17 -15.99
N GLY A 233 -4.84 -7.05 -15.34
CA GLY A 233 -4.29 -5.72 -15.59
C GLY A 233 -2.83 -5.61 -15.15
N ALA A 234 -2.48 -6.17 -13.98
CA ALA A 234 -1.09 -6.22 -13.55
C ALA A 234 -0.22 -7.03 -14.52
N LYS A 235 -0.72 -8.18 -15.01
CA LYS A 235 -0.06 -8.96 -16.06
C LYS A 235 0.13 -8.15 -17.33
N GLU A 236 -0.92 -7.49 -17.83
CA GLU A 236 -0.88 -6.62 -19.02
C GLU A 236 0.26 -5.60 -18.89
N ALA A 237 0.32 -4.89 -17.77
CA ALA A 237 1.36 -3.90 -17.53
C ALA A 237 2.78 -4.48 -17.52
N ILE A 238 2.97 -5.61 -16.84
CA ILE A 238 4.29 -6.26 -16.74
C ILE A 238 4.73 -6.81 -18.10
N GLU A 239 3.83 -7.44 -18.86
CA GLU A 239 4.16 -7.97 -20.19
C GLU A 239 4.49 -6.86 -21.16
N GLU A 240 3.70 -5.77 -21.20
CA GLU A 240 3.88 -4.67 -22.15
C GLU A 240 5.12 -3.85 -21.86
N PHE A 241 5.39 -3.55 -20.57
CA PHE A 241 6.41 -2.57 -20.19
C PHE A 241 7.68 -3.17 -19.59
N VAL A 242 7.74 -4.48 -19.36
CA VAL A 242 8.90 -5.15 -18.77
C VAL A 242 9.39 -6.32 -19.62
N ILE A 243 8.49 -7.24 -20.00
CA ILE A 243 8.89 -8.51 -20.63
C ILE A 243 9.12 -8.36 -22.14
N ASN A 244 8.28 -7.56 -22.81
CA ASN A 244 8.30 -7.41 -24.28
C ASN A 244 9.15 -6.23 -24.77
N GLN A 245 10.02 -5.64 -23.91
CA GLN A 245 10.93 -4.55 -24.28
C GLN A 245 12.25 -4.99 -24.89
#